data_71b05a76104a79d7601ceb5cf7939abc
#
_entry.id   71b05a76104a79d7601ceb5cf7939abc
#
_cell.length_a   1.000
_cell.length_b   1.000
_cell.length_c   1.000
_cell.angle_alpha   90.00
_cell.angle_beta   90.00
_cell.angle_gamma   90.00
#
_symmetry.space_group_name_H-M   'P 1'
#
loop_
_entity.id
_entity.type
_entity.pdbx_description
1 polymer ?
#
loop_
_entity_poly.entity_id
_entity_poly.type
_entity_poly.pdbx_seq_one_letter_code
_entity_poly.pdbx_strand_id
1 'polypeptide(L)'
;MSRKTPSAARRFIRALIRSRRGIALTEFAFALPIFVTLLFGGLEVINLVMAHMRISQIAISVADNAGRVRQGIDEADIYEVFAGADQVGRGVDFATNGRVILSSLEPNGRTGGQAGQMINWQRCYGALAATPRYGTQDAGRTDGSLRDGLGSTASKI
;
A
#
# COMPACT_ATOMS: atom_id res chain seq x y z
N MET A 1 19.76 80.19 -11.09
CA MET A 1 19.75 78.77 -11.41
C MET A 1 18.90 78.05 -10.36
N SER A 2 17.62 77.81 -10.63
CA SER A 2 16.69 77.11 -9.70
C SER A 2 16.82 75.57 -9.86
N ARG A 3 17.44 74.94 -8.85
CA ARG A 3 17.48 73.45 -8.82
C ARG A 3 16.12 72.91 -8.39
N LYS A 4 15.34 72.41 -9.38
CA LYS A 4 14.09 71.72 -9.10
C LYS A 4 14.39 70.41 -8.28
N THR A 5 14.00 70.42 -7.00
CA THR A 5 14.07 69.24 -6.13
C THR A 5 13.16 68.15 -6.69
N PRO A 6 13.62 66.94 -6.88
CA PRO A 6 12.78 65.84 -7.38
C PRO A 6 11.64 65.56 -6.41
N SER A 7 10.42 65.45 -6.96
CA SER A 7 9.22 65.19 -6.17
C SER A 7 9.34 63.93 -5.31
N ALA A 8 8.69 63.93 -4.14
CA ALA A 8 8.72 62.81 -3.19
C ALA A 8 8.35 61.47 -3.87
N ALA A 9 7.43 61.49 -4.83
CA ALA A 9 7.05 60.34 -5.64
C ALA A 9 8.22 59.75 -6.45
N ARG A 10 9.08 60.64 -7.07
CA ARG A 10 10.26 60.15 -7.82
C ARG A 10 11.32 59.53 -6.92
N ARG A 11 11.47 60.02 -5.69
CA ARG A 11 12.39 59.39 -4.69
C ARG A 11 11.87 58.05 -4.24
N PHE A 12 10.58 57.91 -4.01
CA PHE A 12 9.93 56.68 -3.62
C PHE A 12 10.05 55.60 -4.71
N ILE A 13 9.76 55.94 -5.97
CA ILE A 13 9.90 55.04 -7.11
C ILE A 13 11.36 54.56 -7.28
N ARG A 14 12.36 55.48 -7.16
CA ARG A 14 13.77 55.10 -7.23
C ARG A 14 14.19 54.20 -6.07
N ALA A 15 13.67 54.41 -4.87
CA ALA A 15 13.94 53.54 -3.70
C ALA A 15 13.34 52.15 -3.90
N LEU A 16 12.14 52.04 -4.46
CA LEU A 16 11.51 50.76 -4.81
C LEU A 16 12.32 49.99 -5.87
N ILE A 17 12.72 50.64 -6.96
CA ILE A 17 13.48 50.02 -8.06
C ILE A 17 14.89 49.56 -7.58
N ARG A 18 15.46 50.28 -6.61
CA ARG A 18 16.80 49.98 -6.05
C ARG A 18 16.75 48.95 -4.90
N SER A 19 15.56 48.62 -4.41
CA SER A 19 15.38 47.68 -3.31
C SER A 19 15.51 46.22 -3.80
N ARG A 20 16.60 45.56 -3.48
CA ARG A 20 16.79 44.10 -3.75
C ARG A 20 15.88 43.22 -2.93
N ARG A 21 15.17 43.77 -1.95
CA ARG A 21 14.19 43.01 -1.12
C ARG A 21 13.01 42.53 -1.93
N GLY A 22 12.60 43.23 -3.00
CA GLY A 22 11.53 42.79 -3.91
C GLY A 22 11.94 41.59 -4.75
N ILE A 23 13.22 41.44 -5.11
CA ILE A 23 13.72 40.33 -5.93
C ILE A 23 13.65 39.00 -5.12
N ALA A 24 14.09 39.03 -3.88
CA ALA A 24 14.02 37.84 -2.99
C ALA A 24 12.57 37.37 -2.77
N LEU A 25 11.62 38.33 -2.69
CA LEU A 25 10.20 37.98 -2.52
C LEU A 25 9.61 37.33 -3.78
N THR A 26 10.01 37.78 -4.95
CA THR A 26 9.57 37.17 -6.21
C THR A 26 10.21 35.81 -6.43
N GLU A 27 11.51 35.63 -6.11
CA GLU A 27 12.16 34.32 -6.13
C GLU A 27 11.47 33.31 -5.21
N PHE A 28 11.17 33.74 -3.98
CA PHE A 28 10.42 32.90 -3.04
C PHE A 28 9.02 32.56 -3.55
N ALA A 29 8.31 33.53 -4.13
CA ALA A 29 6.97 33.31 -4.68
C ALA A 29 6.95 32.29 -5.83
N PHE A 30 8.01 32.23 -6.65
CA PHE A 30 8.15 31.21 -7.70
C PHE A 30 8.65 29.87 -7.19
N ALA A 31 9.53 29.85 -6.18
CA ALA A 31 10.04 28.64 -5.59
C ALA A 31 8.99 27.91 -4.72
N LEU A 32 8.10 28.67 -4.07
CA LEU A 32 7.12 28.13 -3.13
C LEU A 32 6.16 27.10 -3.74
N PRO A 33 5.55 27.29 -4.93
CA PRO A 33 4.69 26.29 -5.55
C PRO A 33 5.44 24.98 -5.84
N ILE A 34 6.69 25.07 -6.29
CA ILE A 34 7.54 23.91 -6.58
C ILE A 34 7.83 23.16 -5.28
N PHE A 35 8.24 23.89 -4.23
CA PHE A 35 8.54 23.32 -2.93
C PHE A 35 7.32 22.63 -2.31
N VAL A 36 6.16 23.27 -2.35
CA VAL A 36 4.90 22.73 -1.84
C VAL A 36 4.50 21.46 -2.61
N THR A 37 4.64 21.46 -3.93
CA THR A 37 4.33 20.30 -4.76
C THR A 37 5.25 19.11 -4.43
N LEU A 38 6.55 19.36 -4.26
CA LEU A 38 7.51 18.31 -3.87
C LEU A 38 7.23 17.78 -2.47
N LEU A 39 6.86 18.66 -1.53
CA LEU A 39 6.56 18.29 -0.15
C LEU A 39 5.31 17.41 -0.08
N PHE A 40 4.21 17.82 -0.69
CA PHE A 40 2.98 17.03 -0.70
C PHE A 40 3.13 15.74 -1.51
N GLY A 41 3.81 15.77 -2.66
CA GLY A 41 4.11 14.57 -3.43
C GLY A 41 4.98 13.58 -2.66
N GLY A 42 5.95 14.07 -1.90
CA GLY A 42 6.76 13.23 -1.00
C GLY A 42 5.94 12.58 0.11
N LEU A 43 5.02 13.32 0.74
CA LEU A 43 4.11 12.79 1.76
C LEU A 43 3.18 11.71 1.19
N GLU A 44 2.66 11.90 -0.02
CA GLU A 44 1.83 10.91 -0.72
C GLU A 44 2.57 9.58 -0.91
N VAL A 45 3.81 9.64 -1.40
CA VAL A 45 4.66 8.45 -1.59
C VAL A 45 4.94 7.76 -0.26
N ILE A 46 5.25 8.49 0.80
CA ILE A 46 5.47 7.93 2.13
C ILE A 46 4.22 7.20 2.63
N ASN A 47 3.03 7.80 2.51
CA ASN A 47 1.77 7.19 2.91
C ASN A 47 1.50 5.88 2.13
N LEU A 48 1.77 5.87 0.83
CA LEU A 48 1.64 4.68 -0.01
C LEU A 48 2.58 3.56 0.46
N VAL A 49 3.85 3.87 0.69
CA VAL A 49 4.84 2.89 1.19
C VAL A 49 4.43 2.34 2.55
N MET A 50 3.99 3.19 3.47
CA MET A 50 3.51 2.76 4.79
C MET A 50 2.29 1.85 4.69
N ALA A 51 1.34 2.12 3.80
CA ALA A 51 0.19 1.26 3.55
C ALA A 51 0.63 -0.12 3.02
N HIS A 52 1.54 -0.17 2.05
CA HIS A 52 2.11 -1.43 1.55
C HIS A 52 2.82 -2.25 2.62
N MET A 53 3.61 -1.59 3.48
CA MET A 53 4.29 -2.27 4.59
C MET A 53 3.28 -2.87 5.57
N ARG A 54 2.21 -2.18 5.92
CA ARG A 54 1.14 -2.68 6.81
C ARG A 54 0.42 -3.87 6.20
N ILE A 55 0.06 -3.81 4.92
CA ILE A 55 -0.59 -4.93 4.22
C ILE A 55 0.32 -6.16 4.23
N SER A 56 1.61 -6.00 3.97
CA SER A 56 2.58 -7.09 4.05
C SER A 56 2.69 -7.68 5.45
N GLN A 57 2.70 -6.84 6.49
CA GLN A 57 2.71 -7.29 7.89
C GLN A 57 1.45 -8.08 8.25
N ILE A 58 0.27 -7.64 7.82
CA ILE A 58 -0.98 -8.36 8.01
C ILE A 58 -0.90 -9.75 7.36
N ALA A 59 -0.48 -9.81 6.09
CA ALA A 59 -0.37 -11.08 5.37
C ALA A 59 0.58 -12.08 6.03
N ILE A 60 1.75 -11.61 6.46
CA ILE A 60 2.75 -12.43 7.16
C ILE A 60 2.20 -12.88 8.52
N SER A 61 1.60 -11.99 9.30
CA SER A 61 1.04 -12.30 10.62
C SER A 61 -0.08 -13.35 10.53
N VAL A 62 -0.99 -13.19 9.58
CA VAL A 62 -2.07 -14.15 9.34
C VAL A 62 -1.52 -15.51 8.94
N ALA A 63 -0.60 -15.57 8.00
CA ALA A 63 -0.02 -16.81 7.52
C ALA A 63 0.80 -17.53 8.62
N ASP A 64 1.60 -16.80 9.40
CA ASP A 64 2.42 -17.35 10.48
C ASP A 64 1.55 -17.89 11.63
N ASN A 65 0.54 -17.13 12.07
CA ASN A 65 -0.36 -17.56 13.13
C ASN A 65 -1.17 -18.78 12.71
N ALA A 66 -1.74 -18.79 11.51
CA ALA A 66 -2.46 -19.96 10.99
C ALA A 66 -1.55 -21.19 10.81
N GLY A 67 -0.30 -20.98 10.41
CA GLY A 67 0.68 -22.06 10.22
C GLY A 67 1.23 -22.66 11.52
N ARG A 68 1.04 -22.02 12.68
CA ARG A 68 1.51 -22.50 14.00
C ARG A 68 0.55 -23.50 14.65
N VAL A 69 -0.67 -23.59 14.19
CA VAL A 69 -1.66 -24.54 14.74
C VAL A 69 -1.28 -25.97 14.34
N ARG A 70 -0.86 -26.78 15.32
CA ARG A 70 -0.26 -28.10 15.06
C ARG A 70 -1.26 -29.23 14.85
N GLN A 71 -2.48 -29.10 15.36
CA GLN A 71 -3.48 -30.19 15.39
C GLN A 71 -4.70 -29.97 14.50
N GLY A 72 -4.54 -29.18 13.46
CA GLY A 72 -5.64 -28.75 12.61
C GLY A 72 -6.23 -27.43 13.12
N ILE A 73 -6.37 -26.50 12.21
CA ILE A 73 -6.98 -25.19 12.46
C ILE A 73 -8.49 -25.32 12.41
N ASP A 74 -9.18 -24.82 13.43
CA ASP A 74 -10.63 -24.76 13.47
C ASP A 74 -11.14 -23.35 13.14
N GLU A 75 -12.47 -23.19 13.11
CA GLU A 75 -13.06 -21.87 12.79
C GLU A 75 -12.80 -20.84 13.90
N ALA A 76 -12.65 -21.25 15.16
CA ALA A 76 -12.34 -20.32 16.25
C ALA A 76 -10.93 -19.77 16.11
N ASP A 77 -9.95 -20.61 15.78
CA ASP A 77 -8.59 -20.21 15.49
C ASP A 77 -8.53 -19.21 14.33
N ILE A 78 -9.32 -19.46 13.28
CA ILE A 78 -9.39 -18.59 12.11
C ILE A 78 -9.96 -17.22 12.49
N TYR A 79 -10.99 -17.16 13.35
CA TYR A 79 -11.55 -15.90 13.86
C TYR A 79 -10.52 -15.12 14.68
N GLU A 80 -9.74 -15.79 15.52
CA GLU A 80 -8.66 -15.16 16.31
C GLU A 80 -7.57 -14.60 15.41
N VAL A 81 -7.15 -15.35 14.39
CA VAL A 81 -6.17 -14.90 13.38
C VAL A 81 -6.67 -13.66 12.64
N PHE A 82 -7.94 -13.62 12.25
CA PHE A 82 -8.52 -12.47 11.58
C PHE A 82 -8.73 -11.28 12.52
N ALA A 83 -9.06 -11.51 13.78
CA ALA A 83 -9.10 -10.43 14.79
C ALA A 83 -7.71 -9.79 14.97
N GLY A 84 -6.65 -10.60 14.95
CA GLY A 84 -5.27 -10.12 14.93
C GLY A 84 -4.96 -9.27 13.69
N ALA A 85 -5.42 -9.69 12.52
CA ALA A 85 -5.27 -8.94 11.26
C ALA A 85 -5.96 -7.56 11.34
N ASP A 86 -7.17 -7.52 11.89
CA ASP A 86 -7.90 -6.26 12.10
C ASP A 86 -7.16 -5.32 13.05
N GLN A 87 -6.62 -5.84 14.14
CA GLN A 87 -5.84 -5.07 15.10
C GLN A 87 -4.61 -4.40 14.45
N VAL A 88 -3.85 -5.13 13.63
CA VAL A 88 -2.70 -4.60 12.90
C VAL A 88 -3.14 -3.61 11.83
N GLY A 89 -4.30 -3.85 11.22
CA GLY A 89 -4.84 -3.08 10.11
C GLY A 89 -5.64 -1.83 10.49
N ARG A 90 -5.86 -1.53 11.78
CA ARG A 90 -6.68 -0.38 12.23
C ARG A 90 -6.24 0.95 11.63
N GLY A 91 -4.95 1.17 11.46
CA GLY A 91 -4.43 2.43 10.92
C GLY A 91 -4.69 2.65 9.44
N VAL A 92 -5.22 1.65 8.71
CA VAL A 92 -5.61 1.73 7.30
C VAL A 92 -7.08 1.35 7.08
N ASP A 93 -7.85 1.25 8.16
CA ASP A 93 -9.26 0.81 8.17
C ASP A 93 -9.44 -0.49 7.37
N PHE A 94 -8.64 -1.49 7.72
CA PHE A 94 -8.47 -2.72 6.96
C PHE A 94 -9.78 -3.52 6.83
N ALA A 95 -10.60 -3.55 7.88
CA ALA A 95 -11.89 -4.27 7.85
C ALA A 95 -12.81 -3.77 6.72
N THR A 96 -12.77 -2.46 6.44
CA THR A 96 -13.60 -1.82 5.40
C THR A 96 -12.91 -1.81 4.05
N ASN A 97 -11.62 -1.44 4.02
CA ASN A 97 -10.87 -1.15 2.78
C ASN A 97 -9.91 -2.27 2.37
N GLY A 98 -9.81 -3.34 3.17
CA GLY A 98 -8.93 -4.47 2.92
C GLY A 98 -9.67 -5.78 2.73
N ARG A 99 -8.91 -6.81 2.32
CA ARG A 99 -9.35 -8.20 2.30
C ARG A 99 -8.17 -9.13 2.53
N VAL A 100 -8.32 -10.05 3.49
CA VAL A 100 -7.44 -11.21 3.64
C VAL A 100 -8.12 -12.42 3.03
N ILE A 101 -7.34 -13.20 2.30
CA ILE A 101 -7.74 -14.50 1.76
C ILE A 101 -6.73 -15.52 2.29
N LEU A 102 -7.14 -16.32 3.25
CA LEU A 102 -6.35 -17.39 3.82
C LEU A 102 -6.72 -18.71 3.14
N SER A 103 -5.73 -19.40 2.57
CA SER A 103 -5.93 -20.64 1.84
C SER A 103 -5.00 -21.73 2.37
N SER A 104 -5.54 -22.90 2.62
CA SER A 104 -4.75 -24.12 2.91
C SER A 104 -4.34 -24.77 1.61
N LEU A 105 -3.04 -24.99 1.46
CA LEU A 105 -2.44 -25.69 0.31
C LEU A 105 -2.01 -27.07 0.72
N GLU A 106 -2.49 -28.06 0.00
CA GLU A 106 -2.19 -29.48 0.24
C GLU A 106 -1.85 -30.18 -1.08
N PRO A 107 -1.08 -31.29 -1.05
CA PRO A 107 -0.90 -32.12 -2.23
C PRO A 107 -2.25 -32.65 -2.73
N ASN A 108 -2.49 -32.60 -4.05
CA ASN A 108 -3.73 -33.05 -4.65
C ASN A 108 -3.84 -34.59 -4.81
N GLY A 109 -2.83 -35.35 -4.40
CA GLY A 109 -2.78 -36.82 -4.46
C GLY A 109 -2.76 -37.38 -5.89
N ARG A 110 -2.59 -36.54 -6.90
CA ARG A 110 -2.51 -36.96 -8.30
C ARG A 110 -1.07 -37.29 -8.70
N THR A 111 -0.91 -38.02 -9.82
CA THR A 111 0.39 -38.41 -10.37
C THR A 111 0.56 -37.87 -11.81
N GLY A 112 1.78 -37.88 -12.30
CA GLY A 112 2.10 -37.45 -13.66
C GLY A 112 1.81 -35.96 -13.89
N GLY A 113 1.25 -35.63 -15.04
CA GLY A 113 0.98 -34.25 -15.44
C GLY A 113 -0.09 -33.51 -14.62
N GLN A 114 -0.83 -34.21 -13.78
CA GLN A 114 -1.85 -33.65 -12.90
C GLN A 114 -1.39 -33.56 -11.43
N ALA A 115 -0.21 -34.07 -11.10
CA ALA A 115 0.35 -33.96 -9.77
C ALA A 115 0.64 -32.48 -9.43
N GLY A 116 0.36 -32.08 -8.20
CA GLY A 116 0.61 -30.72 -7.72
C GLY A 116 -0.08 -30.44 -6.40
N GLN A 117 -0.38 -29.21 -6.18
CA GLN A 117 -1.10 -28.73 -4.98
C GLN A 117 -2.56 -28.41 -5.31
N MET A 118 -3.38 -28.39 -4.28
CA MET A 118 -4.76 -27.92 -4.35
C MET A 118 -5.05 -26.97 -3.20
N ILE A 119 -6.02 -26.11 -3.37
CA ILE A 119 -6.59 -25.30 -2.29
C ILE A 119 -7.66 -26.14 -1.60
N ASN A 120 -7.33 -26.70 -0.43
CA ASN A 120 -8.24 -27.59 0.30
C ASN A 120 -9.40 -26.81 0.90
N TRP A 121 -9.09 -25.71 1.61
CA TRP A 121 -10.10 -24.77 2.11
C TRP A 121 -9.62 -23.32 1.97
N GLN A 122 -10.57 -22.40 1.99
CA GLN A 122 -10.29 -20.98 1.89
C GLN A 122 -11.24 -20.20 2.77
N ARG A 123 -10.71 -19.19 3.50
CA ARG A 123 -11.48 -18.26 4.32
C ARG A 123 -11.07 -16.84 4.01
N CYS A 124 -12.05 -15.94 4.07
CA CYS A 124 -11.87 -14.54 3.73
C CYS A 124 -12.35 -13.63 4.86
N TYR A 125 -11.64 -12.53 5.06
CA TYR A 125 -12.02 -11.47 5.99
C TYR A 125 -11.82 -10.11 5.34
N GLY A 126 -12.71 -9.14 5.64
CA GLY A 126 -12.67 -7.76 5.12
C GLY A 126 -13.67 -7.52 3.99
N ALA A 127 -14.13 -6.27 3.90
CA ALA A 127 -15.25 -5.87 3.02
C ALA A 127 -14.83 -5.59 1.58
N LEU A 128 -13.53 -5.41 1.30
CA LEU A 128 -13.05 -5.14 -0.05
C LEU A 128 -13.39 -6.30 -1.00
N ALA A 129 -14.06 -5.99 -2.10
CA ALA A 129 -14.34 -6.96 -3.15
C ALA A 129 -13.05 -7.27 -3.93
N ALA A 130 -12.38 -8.38 -3.57
CA ALA A 130 -11.19 -8.87 -4.26
C ALA A 130 -11.34 -10.35 -4.57
N THR A 131 -10.97 -10.76 -5.77
CA THR A 131 -10.97 -12.16 -6.19
C THR A 131 -9.65 -12.82 -5.78
N PRO A 132 -9.68 -14.10 -5.33
CA PRO A 132 -8.47 -14.85 -5.03
C PRO A 132 -7.60 -15.00 -6.29
N ARG A 133 -6.36 -14.55 -6.22
CA ARG A 133 -5.43 -14.54 -7.37
C ARG A 133 -5.05 -15.96 -7.84
N TYR A 134 -5.03 -16.90 -6.92
CA TYR A 134 -4.55 -18.27 -7.17
C TYR A 134 -5.68 -19.28 -7.30
N GLY A 135 -6.91 -18.84 -7.35
CA GLY A 135 -8.10 -19.66 -7.43
C GLY A 135 -8.88 -19.72 -6.11
N THR A 136 -10.00 -20.37 -6.17
CA THR A 136 -10.89 -20.63 -5.03
C THR A 136 -10.66 -22.01 -4.43
N GLN A 137 -11.38 -22.36 -3.38
CA GLN A 137 -11.42 -23.71 -2.84
C GLN A 137 -11.62 -24.74 -3.98
N ASP A 138 -10.93 -25.86 -3.88
CA ASP A 138 -10.84 -26.96 -4.85
C ASP A 138 -10.01 -26.67 -6.11
N ALA A 139 -9.47 -25.47 -6.32
CA ALA A 139 -8.54 -25.22 -7.40
C ALA A 139 -7.32 -26.17 -7.29
N GLY A 140 -6.94 -26.80 -8.39
CA GLY A 140 -5.84 -27.77 -8.44
C GLY A 140 -6.19 -29.20 -8.01
N ARG A 141 -7.44 -29.46 -7.53
CA ARG A 141 -7.85 -30.78 -7.02
C ARG A 141 -7.84 -31.87 -8.10
N THR A 142 -8.34 -31.57 -9.28
CA THR A 142 -8.54 -32.54 -10.36
C THR A 142 -7.71 -32.25 -11.61
N ASP A 143 -7.01 -31.17 -11.65
CA ASP A 143 -6.21 -30.73 -12.77
C ASP A 143 -4.80 -30.29 -12.33
N GLY A 144 -3.95 -29.99 -13.30
CA GLY A 144 -2.60 -29.50 -13.05
C GLY A 144 -2.50 -27.99 -12.89
N SER A 145 -3.58 -27.25 -12.60
CA SER A 145 -3.57 -25.79 -12.55
C SER A 145 -2.65 -25.20 -11.49
N LEU A 146 -2.42 -25.93 -10.39
CA LEU A 146 -1.45 -25.62 -9.33
C LEU A 146 -0.30 -26.62 -9.28
N ARG A 147 0.07 -27.23 -10.42
CA ARG A 147 1.08 -28.29 -10.49
C ARG A 147 2.43 -27.86 -9.92
N ASP A 148 2.86 -26.67 -10.27
CA ASP A 148 4.17 -26.16 -9.85
C ASP A 148 4.11 -25.43 -8.50
N GLY A 149 2.97 -25.45 -7.84
CA GLY A 149 2.73 -24.68 -6.60
C GLY A 149 2.60 -23.19 -6.83
N LEU A 150 2.38 -22.45 -5.74
CA LEU A 150 2.18 -20.99 -5.80
C LEU A 150 3.48 -20.22 -6.01
N GLY A 151 4.63 -20.79 -5.64
CA GLY A 151 5.93 -20.15 -5.68
C GLY A 151 6.77 -20.41 -6.94
N SER A 152 6.34 -21.30 -7.82
CA SER A 152 7.14 -21.75 -8.97
C SER A 152 7.04 -20.82 -10.19
N THR A 153 6.02 -19.98 -10.26
CA THR A 153 5.82 -19.05 -11.37
C THR A 153 5.98 -17.62 -10.89
N ALA A 154 7.00 -16.93 -11.40
CA ALA A 154 7.30 -15.53 -11.03
C ALA A 154 6.10 -14.57 -11.18
N SER A 155 5.15 -14.90 -12.05
CA SER A 155 3.91 -14.14 -12.25
C SER A 155 2.88 -14.32 -11.13
N LYS A 156 3.11 -15.27 -10.20
CA LYS A 156 2.18 -15.58 -9.09
C LYS A 156 2.68 -15.08 -7.74
N ILE A 157 3.88 -14.54 -7.68
CA ILE A 157 4.48 -13.94 -6.47
C ILE A 157 4.27 -12.43 -6.48
#